data_32ecdc21f88fb5af03b0100700c11758
#
_entry.id   32ecdc21f88fb5af03b0100700c11758
#
_cell.length_a   1.000
_cell.length_b   1.000
_cell.length_c   1.000
_cell.angle_alpha   90.00
_cell.angle_beta   90.00
_cell.angle_gamma   90.00
#
_symmetry.space_group_name_H-M   'P 1'
#
loop_
_entity.id
_entity.type
_entity.pdbx_description
1 polymer ?
#
loop_
_entity_poly.entity_id
_entity_poly.type
_entity_poly.pdbx_seq_one_letter_code
_entity_poly.pdbx_strand_id
1 'polypeptide(L)'
;MRRIDSLFQIVTRRTDARPVAIVRLLVGLAAIGFALESWVNMGRVLLPQVVDMPYVAWYPRVSTATLPLFIGLWLCAALAFAFGLGTRLCGAILTLSMTYTLLFDQQLYSNHLYLGALVVLLLTIAESGARFSFDARRSGGRDLILEWPILLLKIEISIVYFYAALLKVNSQYLSGVMLSNFWPFNQLAALPGVGPSVLQIAAVASILTELFLAIALWVPRLRRLALAVGIGFHMLIVWTGGAQPGVPDIPFMIFAMVTVAPYALFFDFPMRHSAGLKYSDADQHGRTRT
;
A
#
# COMPACT_ATOMS: atom_id res chain seq x y z
N MET A 1 -14.40 -9.81 32.33
CA MET A 1 -13.46 -8.74 32.63
C MET A 1 -12.11 -8.93 31.91
N ARG A 2 -11.30 -9.97 32.10
CA ARG A 2 -9.97 -10.12 31.47
C ARG A 2 -9.91 -9.96 29.94
N ARG A 3 -10.94 -10.34 29.18
CA ARG A 3 -10.97 -10.15 27.71
C ARG A 3 -11.19 -8.70 27.27
N ILE A 4 -11.96 -7.93 28.03
CA ILE A 4 -12.21 -6.51 27.76
C ILE A 4 -10.94 -5.71 28.04
N ASP A 5 -10.22 -6.03 29.12
CA ASP A 5 -8.96 -5.39 29.47
C ASP A 5 -7.88 -5.63 28.40
N SER A 6 -7.82 -6.83 27.81
CA SER A 6 -6.88 -7.16 26.74
C SER A 6 -7.18 -6.41 25.43
N LEU A 7 -8.46 -6.27 25.06
CA LEU A 7 -8.86 -5.48 23.90
C LEU A 7 -8.56 -3.99 24.09
N PHE A 8 -8.83 -3.47 25.29
CA PHE A 8 -8.54 -2.09 25.63
C PHE A 8 -7.02 -1.79 25.53
N GLN A 9 -6.17 -2.71 25.99
CA GLN A 9 -4.71 -2.61 25.86
C GLN A 9 -4.25 -2.57 24.40
N ILE A 10 -4.85 -3.40 23.52
CA ILE A 10 -4.51 -3.40 22.09
C ILE A 10 -4.88 -2.06 21.44
N VAL A 11 -6.06 -1.53 21.75
CA VAL A 11 -6.56 -0.29 21.14
C VAL A 11 -5.80 0.95 21.63
N THR A 12 -5.29 0.93 22.87
CA THR A 12 -4.60 2.07 23.50
C THR A 12 -3.07 2.03 23.33
N ARG A 13 -2.51 0.90 22.86
CA ARG A 13 -1.07 0.76 22.63
C ARG A 13 -0.57 1.79 21.64
N ARG A 14 0.60 2.34 21.91
CA ARG A 14 1.23 3.36 21.08
C ARG A 14 2.53 2.86 20.47
N THR A 15 2.84 3.35 19.28
CA THR A 15 4.06 3.01 18.53
C THR A 15 4.66 4.25 17.89
N ASP A 16 5.87 4.14 17.35
CA ASP A 16 6.60 5.22 16.67
C ASP A 16 5.85 5.70 15.42
N ALA A 17 5.73 7.03 15.30
CA ALA A 17 5.07 7.68 14.17
C ALA A 17 5.93 7.79 12.90
N ARG A 18 7.25 7.58 12.98
CA ARG A 18 8.17 7.77 11.84
C ARG A 18 7.93 6.78 10.69
N PRO A 19 7.75 5.47 10.95
CA PRO A 19 7.50 4.51 9.88
C PRO A 19 6.26 4.85 9.06
N VAL A 20 5.15 5.17 9.74
CA VAL A 20 3.88 5.48 9.03
C VAL A 20 3.97 6.80 8.25
N ALA A 21 4.76 7.76 8.71
CA ALA A 21 5.01 8.99 7.97
C ALA A 21 5.81 8.76 6.67
N ILE A 22 6.77 7.81 6.68
CA ILE A 22 7.50 7.39 5.48
C ILE A 22 6.54 6.70 4.50
N VAL A 23 5.71 5.79 4.99
CA VAL A 23 4.70 5.09 4.17
C VAL A 23 3.73 6.10 3.54
N ARG A 24 3.26 7.10 4.29
CA ARG A 24 2.41 8.17 3.77
C ARG A 24 3.06 8.90 2.59
N LEU A 25 4.34 9.29 2.72
CA LEU A 25 5.06 9.98 1.65
C LEU A 25 5.08 9.13 0.38
N LEU A 26 5.48 7.86 0.48
CA LEU A 26 5.58 6.96 -0.68
C LEU A 26 4.21 6.66 -1.29
N VAL A 27 3.21 6.38 -0.47
CA VAL A 27 1.83 6.11 -0.94
C VAL A 27 1.19 7.38 -1.52
N GLY A 28 1.48 8.55 -0.96
CA GLY A 28 1.04 9.82 -1.55
C GLY A 28 1.63 10.08 -2.93
N LEU A 29 2.90 9.71 -3.16
CA LEU A 29 3.50 9.74 -4.49
C LEU A 29 2.87 8.70 -5.43
N ALA A 30 2.58 7.49 -4.96
CA ALA A 30 1.84 6.49 -5.73
C ALA A 30 0.43 6.98 -6.10
N ALA A 31 -0.21 7.77 -5.23
CA ALA A 31 -1.54 8.35 -5.49
C ALA A 31 -1.57 9.31 -6.69
N ILE A 32 -0.44 9.94 -7.04
CA ILE A 32 -0.29 10.70 -8.29
C ILE A 32 -0.38 9.76 -9.49
N GLY A 33 0.30 8.61 -9.44
CA GLY A 33 0.22 7.58 -10.46
C GLY A 33 -1.20 7.06 -10.65
N PHE A 34 -1.92 6.77 -9.57
CA PHE A 34 -3.34 6.40 -9.62
C PHE A 34 -4.22 7.46 -10.28
N ALA A 35 -3.98 8.75 -10.00
CA ALA A 35 -4.74 9.82 -10.65
C ALA A 35 -4.50 9.87 -12.16
N LEU A 36 -3.25 9.72 -12.60
CA LEU A 36 -2.88 9.71 -14.02
C LEU A 36 -3.43 8.48 -14.75
N GLU A 37 -3.36 7.31 -14.14
CA GLU A 37 -3.97 6.09 -14.66
C GLU A 37 -5.48 6.23 -14.76
N SER A 38 -6.13 6.75 -13.71
CA SER A 38 -7.57 7.01 -13.68
C SER A 38 -8.01 8.03 -14.73
N TRP A 39 -7.18 9.06 -14.99
CA TRP A 39 -7.43 10.01 -16.09
C TRP A 39 -7.58 9.28 -17.42
N VAL A 40 -6.63 8.40 -17.75
CA VAL A 40 -6.62 7.67 -19.01
C VAL A 40 -7.80 6.70 -19.09
N ASN A 41 -8.00 5.91 -18.03
CA ASN A 41 -9.00 4.84 -18.04
C ASN A 41 -10.44 5.37 -17.98
N MET A 42 -10.72 6.37 -17.12
CA MET A 42 -12.02 7.04 -17.08
C MET A 42 -12.30 7.78 -18.40
N GLY A 43 -11.27 8.44 -18.99
CA GLY A 43 -11.41 9.09 -20.29
C GLY A 43 -11.81 8.12 -21.39
N ARG A 44 -11.29 6.88 -21.38
CA ARG A 44 -11.67 5.82 -22.32
C ARG A 44 -13.13 5.37 -22.13
N VAL A 45 -13.54 5.14 -20.88
CA VAL A 45 -14.91 4.71 -20.55
C VAL A 45 -15.95 5.79 -20.93
N LEU A 46 -15.56 7.06 -20.91
CA LEU A 46 -16.44 8.17 -21.29
C LEU A 46 -16.56 8.39 -22.81
N LEU A 47 -15.89 7.60 -23.66
CA LEU A 47 -16.02 7.70 -25.10
C LEU A 47 -17.39 7.16 -25.57
N PRO A 48 -18.05 7.82 -26.53
CA PRO A 48 -19.40 7.43 -26.97
C PRO A 48 -19.54 6.00 -27.54
N GLN A 49 -18.42 5.42 -28.01
CA GLN A 49 -18.39 4.06 -28.57
C GLN A 49 -18.17 2.97 -27.50
N VAL A 50 -17.91 3.35 -26.26
CA VAL A 50 -17.69 2.39 -25.16
C VAL A 50 -19.01 2.14 -24.45
N VAL A 51 -19.32 0.87 -24.23
CA VAL A 51 -20.53 0.47 -23.50
C VAL A 51 -20.33 0.73 -22.02
N ASP A 52 -21.23 1.52 -21.43
CA ASP A 52 -21.25 1.76 -19.99
C ASP A 52 -21.62 0.48 -19.22
N MET A 53 -20.86 0.16 -18.18
CA MET A 53 -21.10 -0.97 -17.29
C MET A 53 -21.15 -0.53 -15.82
N PRO A 54 -22.08 0.38 -15.42
CA PRO A 54 -22.13 0.88 -14.06
C PRO A 54 -22.52 -0.24 -13.08
N TYR A 55 -21.98 -0.20 -11.86
CA TYR A 55 -22.47 -1.07 -10.77
C TYR A 55 -23.90 -0.71 -10.34
N VAL A 56 -24.22 0.58 -10.39
CA VAL A 56 -25.52 1.13 -9.99
C VAL A 56 -25.94 2.22 -10.98
N ALA A 57 -27.13 2.08 -11.56
CA ALA A 57 -27.60 2.97 -12.64
C ALA A 57 -27.69 4.45 -12.23
N TRP A 58 -27.98 4.74 -10.96
CA TRP A 58 -28.09 6.11 -10.44
C TRP A 58 -26.75 6.70 -9.94
N TYR A 59 -25.62 5.97 -10.07
CA TYR A 59 -24.34 6.46 -9.58
C TYR A 59 -23.95 7.76 -10.30
N PRO A 60 -23.58 8.83 -9.54
CA PRO A 60 -23.24 10.10 -10.16
C PRO A 60 -22.02 9.96 -11.07
N ARG A 61 -22.11 10.49 -12.28
CA ARG A 61 -21.04 10.35 -13.28
C ARG A 61 -20.41 11.70 -13.61
N VAL A 62 -19.08 11.76 -13.57
CA VAL A 62 -18.35 12.86 -14.19
C VAL A 62 -18.51 12.79 -15.71
N SER A 63 -18.50 13.94 -16.35
CA SER A 63 -18.48 14.07 -17.82
C SER A 63 -17.05 14.28 -18.30
N THR A 64 -16.82 14.18 -19.61
CA THR A 64 -15.55 14.56 -20.23
C THR A 64 -15.13 15.99 -19.90
N ALA A 65 -16.09 16.91 -19.72
CA ALA A 65 -15.83 18.29 -19.35
C ALA A 65 -15.41 18.46 -17.86
N THR A 66 -15.95 17.62 -16.94
CA THR A 66 -15.68 17.71 -15.49
C THR A 66 -14.57 16.77 -15.03
N LEU A 67 -14.17 15.78 -15.84
CA LEU A 67 -13.08 14.87 -15.52
C LEU A 67 -11.76 15.59 -15.19
N PRO A 68 -11.30 16.62 -15.93
CA PRO A 68 -10.09 17.36 -15.59
C PRO A 68 -10.12 17.97 -14.20
N LEU A 69 -11.26 18.51 -13.78
CA LEU A 69 -11.44 19.10 -12.45
C LEU A 69 -11.35 18.01 -11.35
N PHE A 70 -11.99 16.86 -11.56
CA PHE A 70 -11.93 15.74 -10.64
C PHE A 70 -10.50 15.22 -10.45
N ILE A 71 -9.77 15.02 -11.55
CA ILE A 71 -8.37 14.58 -11.51
C ILE A 71 -7.45 15.66 -10.92
N GLY A 72 -7.69 16.94 -11.23
CA GLY A 72 -6.96 18.06 -10.63
C GLY A 72 -7.09 18.10 -9.11
N LEU A 73 -8.32 17.92 -8.58
CA LEU A 73 -8.55 17.80 -7.14
C LEU A 73 -7.80 16.62 -6.53
N TRP A 74 -7.84 15.45 -7.19
CA TRP A 74 -7.11 14.26 -6.76
C TRP A 74 -5.60 14.50 -6.72
N LEU A 75 -5.01 15.07 -7.77
CA LEU A 75 -3.57 15.38 -7.83
C LEU A 75 -3.15 16.36 -6.73
N CYS A 76 -3.93 17.42 -6.49
CA CYS A 76 -3.68 18.37 -5.41
C CYS A 76 -3.74 17.66 -4.03
N ALA A 77 -4.74 16.82 -3.82
CA ALA A 77 -4.86 16.03 -2.59
C ALA A 77 -3.71 15.05 -2.41
N ALA A 78 -3.24 14.38 -3.48
CA ALA A 78 -2.12 13.45 -3.46
C ALA A 78 -0.81 14.14 -3.06
N LEU A 79 -0.51 15.29 -3.66
CA LEU A 79 0.66 16.10 -3.30
C LEU A 79 0.57 16.59 -1.85
N ALA A 80 -0.56 17.16 -1.45
CA ALA A 80 -0.77 17.62 -0.09
C ALA A 80 -0.66 16.48 0.93
N PHE A 81 -1.21 15.31 0.63
CA PHE A 81 -1.11 14.12 1.48
C PHE A 81 0.33 13.61 1.57
N ALA A 82 1.07 13.52 0.46
CA ALA A 82 2.47 13.10 0.45
C ALA A 82 3.33 13.97 1.38
N PHE A 83 3.19 15.28 1.30
CA PHE A 83 3.92 16.22 2.16
C PHE A 83 3.29 16.43 3.55
N GLY A 84 2.15 15.83 3.80
CA GLY A 84 1.45 15.90 5.09
C GLY A 84 0.88 17.28 5.38
N LEU A 85 0.25 17.90 4.41
CA LEU A 85 -0.51 19.12 4.54
C LEU A 85 -2.00 18.79 4.60
N GLY A 86 -2.66 19.07 5.72
CA GLY A 86 -4.05 18.70 5.95
C GLY A 86 -4.27 17.18 5.80
N THR A 87 -3.36 16.38 6.35
CA THR A 87 -3.21 14.93 6.08
C THR A 87 -4.52 14.17 6.14
N ARG A 88 -5.36 14.43 7.17
CA ARG A 88 -6.65 13.72 7.32
C ARG A 88 -7.65 14.08 6.23
N LEU A 89 -7.75 15.37 5.89
CA LEU A 89 -8.67 15.83 4.86
C LEU A 89 -8.24 15.32 3.48
N CYS A 90 -6.95 15.49 3.14
CA CYS A 90 -6.40 15.03 1.86
C CYS A 90 -6.49 13.50 1.72
N GLY A 91 -6.22 12.75 2.79
CA GLY A 91 -6.40 11.31 2.80
C GLY A 91 -7.85 10.87 2.59
N ALA A 92 -8.81 11.57 3.20
CA ALA A 92 -10.24 11.33 2.95
C ALA A 92 -10.62 11.63 1.49
N ILE A 93 -10.17 12.75 0.92
CA ILE A 93 -10.40 13.09 -0.50
C ILE A 93 -9.82 12.00 -1.40
N LEU A 94 -8.60 11.54 -1.16
CA LEU A 94 -7.96 10.47 -1.93
C LEU A 94 -8.74 9.16 -1.85
N THR A 95 -9.11 8.74 -0.63
CA THR A 95 -9.90 7.52 -0.43
C THR A 95 -11.23 7.59 -1.18
N LEU A 96 -11.92 8.74 -1.09
CA LEU A 96 -13.19 8.95 -1.80
C LEU A 96 -12.99 8.96 -3.31
N SER A 97 -11.93 9.61 -3.83
CA SER A 97 -11.64 9.65 -5.27
C SER A 97 -11.34 8.26 -5.83
N MET A 98 -10.51 7.48 -5.13
CA MET A 98 -10.19 6.10 -5.52
C MET A 98 -11.44 5.21 -5.47
N THR A 99 -12.22 5.29 -4.38
CA THR A 99 -13.48 4.52 -4.24
C THR A 99 -14.50 4.94 -5.29
N TYR A 100 -14.61 6.24 -5.56
CA TYR A 100 -15.48 6.76 -6.61
C TYR A 100 -15.13 6.15 -7.98
N THR A 101 -13.83 6.10 -8.33
CA THR A 101 -13.37 5.52 -9.59
C THR A 101 -13.66 4.02 -9.67
N LEU A 102 -13.45 3.27 -8.58
CA LEU A 102 -13.76 1.83 -8.52
C LEU A 102 -15.26 1.53 -8.73
N LEU A 103 -16.14 2.42 -8.26
CA LEU A 103 -17.58 2.25 -8.35
C LEU A 103 -18.19 2.90 -9.61
N PHE A 104 -17.42 3.71 -10.34
CA PHE A 104 -17.87 4.45 -11.50
C PHE A 104 -18.30 3.54 -12.65
N ASP A 105 -17.47 2.52 -12.93
CA ASP A 105 -17.73 1.54 -13.97
C ASP A 105 -16.97 0.24 -13.68
N GLN A 106 -17.57 -0.92 -14.02
CA GLN A 106 -16.95 -2.23 -13.77
C GLN A 106 -15.61 -2.40 -14.51
N GLN A 107 -15.43 -1.72 -15.64
CA GLN A 107 -14.21 -1.74 -16.44
C GLN A 107 -13.04 -1.02 -15.75
N LEU A 108 -13.31 -0.17 -14.74
CA LEU A 108 -12.29 0.56 -13.98
C LEU A 108 -11.82 -0.19 -12.75
N TYR A 109 -12.41 -1.35 -12.44
CA TYR A 109 -11.95 -2.13 -11.31
C TYR A 109 -10.51 -2.61 -11.52
N SER A 110 -9.66 -2.31 -10.56
CA SER A 110 -8.31 -2.86 -10.51
C SER A 110 -7.87 -3.15 -9.07
N ASN A 111 -7.18 -4.27 -8.87
CA ASN A 111 -6.74 -4.72 -7.54
C ASN A 111 -5.78 -3.71 -6.90
N HIS A 112 -4.92 -3.05 -7.68
CA HIS A 112 -3.98 -2.08 -7.15
C HIS A 112 -4.66 -0.77 -6.75
N LEU A 113 -5.68 -0.31 -7.45
CA LEU A 113 -6.48 0.85 -7.06
C LEU A 113 -7.28 0.56 -5.78
N TYR A 114 -7.87 -0.65 -5.68
CA TYR A 114 -8.56 -1.11 -4.48
C TYR A 114 -7.63 -1.14 -3.26
N LEU A 115 -6.46 -1.75 -3.41
CA LEU A 115 -5.42 -1.76 -2.36
C LEU A 115 -4.99 -0.33 -1.99
N GLY A 116 -4.77 0.53 -3.00
CA GLY A 116 -4.44 1.94 -2.80
C GLY A 116 -5.45 2.67 -1.94
N ALA A 117 -6.75 2.49 -2.22
CA ALA A 117 -7.84 3.08 -1.46
C ALA A 117 -7.83 2.63 0.02
N LEU A 118 -7.65 1.32 0.28
CA LEU A 118 -7.56 0.77 1.64
C LEU A 118 -6.33 1.29 2.38
N VAL A 119 -5.16 1.29 1.74
CA VAL A 119 -3.92 1.77 2.36
C VAL A 119 -4.01 3.26 2.69
N VAL A 120 -4.54 4.10 1.80
CA VAL A 120 -4.75 5.53 2.06
C VAL A 120 -5.74 5.76 3.19
N LEU A 121 -6.86 5.00 3.22
CA LEU A 121 -7.83 5.06 4.32
C LEU A 121 -7.16 4.74 5.67
N LEU A 122 -6.44 3.65 5.75
CA LEU A 122 -5.77 3.23 6.97
C LEU A 122 -4.67 4.21 7.40
N LEU A 123 -3.91 4.79 6.46
CA LEU A 123 -2.93 5.85 6.75
C LEU A 123 -3.59 7.13 7.27
N THR A 124 -4.79 7.44 6.79
CA THR A 124 -5.58 8.59 7.24
C THR A 124 -6.01 8.42 8.70
N ILE A 125 -6.44 7.21 9.06
CA ILE A 125 -6.84 6.84 10.43
C ILE A 125 -5.60 6.74 11.35
N ALA A 126 -4.47 6.24 10.82
CA ALA A 126 -3.23 6.01 11.57
C ALA A 126 -2.48 7.29 11.97
N GLU A 127 -3.07 8.47 11.82
CA GLU A 127 -2.42 9.74 12.14
C GLU A 127 -1.05 9.91 11.46
N SER A 128 -0.94 9.49 10.20
CA SER A 128 0.30 9.49 9.43
C SER A 128 0.94 10.87 9.25
N GLY A 129 0.21 11.95 9.56
CA GLY A 129 0.70 13.33 9.63
C GLY A 129 1.42 13.71 10.92
N ALA A 130 1.55 12.81 11.91
CA ALA A 130 2.16 13.12 13.21
C ALA A 130 3.66 13.45 13.14
N ARG A 131 4.39 12.93 12.12
CA ARG A 131 5.82 13.18 11.87
C ARG A 131 6.08 13.40 10.39
N PHE A 132 7.23 14.02 10.07
CA PHE A 132 7.71 14.30 8.71
C PHE A 132 6.63 14.93 7.82
N SER A 133 5.92 15.94 8.35
CA SER A 133 4.78 16.58 7.69
C SER A 133 4.75 18.09 7.96
N PHE A 134 4.06 18.83 7.11
CA PHE A 134 3.74 20.23 7.38
C PHE A 134 2.80 20.36 8.59
N ASP A 135 1.87 19.43 8.77
CA ASP A 135 0.97 19.39 9.93
C ASP A 135 1.78 19.27 11.24
N ALA A 136 2.77 18.36 11.27
CA ALA A 136 3.65 18.18 12.43
C ALA A 136 4.51 19.42 12.74
N ARG A 137 4.98 20.15 11.70
CA ARG A 137 5.73 21.40 11.89
C ARG A 137 4.89 22.48 12.54
N ARG A 138 3.59 22.55 12.21
CA ARG A 138 2.66 23.54 12.76
C ARG A 138 2.19 23.21 14.17
N SER A 139 1.97 21.90 14.47
CA SER A 139 1.39 21.44 15.75
C SER A 139 2.41 20.94 16.77
N GLY A 140 3.73 21.01 16.49
CA GLY A 140 4.80 20.46 17.32
C GLY A 140 5.05 18.96 17.10
N GLY A 141 4.22 18.30 16.31
CA GLY A 141 4.34 16.85 16.00
C GLY A 141 4.11 15.94 17.22
N ARG A 142 4.07 14.64 16.96
CA ARG A 142 3.98 13.60 18.00
C ARG A 142 4.86 12.41 17.63
N ASP A 143 5.62 11.90 18.61
CA ASP A 143 6.50 10.76 18.41
C ASP A 143 5.74 9.43 18.44
N LEU A 144 4.66 9.38 19.21
CA LEU A 144 3.86 8.19 19.44
C LEU A 144 2.43 8.38 18.93
N ILE A 145 1.95 7.38 18.21
CA ILE A 145 0.58 7.28 17.67
C ILE A 145 -0.04 5.94 18.05
N LEU A 146 -1.34 5.78 17.84
CA LEU A 146 -2.03 4.51 18.08
C LEU A 146 -1.50 3.41 17.16
N GLU A 147 -1.26 2.22 17.73
CA GLU A 147 -0.66 1.09 17.00
C GLU A 147 -1.69 0.31 16.15
N TRP A 148 -2.96 0.24 16.57
CA TRP A 148 -3.94 -0.62 15.92
C TRP A 148 -4.18 -0.35 14.42
N PRO A 149 -4.16 0.91 13.91
CA PRO A 149 -4.31 1.13 12.47
C PRO A 149 -3.08 0.65 11.69
N ILE A 150 -1.89 0.73 12.32
CA ILE A 150 -0.64 0.22 11.75
C ILE A 150 -0.67 -1.30 11.70
N LEU A 151 -1.22 -1.94 12.73
CA LEU A 151 -1.42 -3.39 12.73
C LEU A 151 -2.35 -3.83 11.58
N LEU A 152 -3.43 -3.08 11.33
CA LEU A 152 -4.32 -3.35 10.20
C LEU A 152 -3.59 -3.21 8.85
N LEU A 153 -2.75 -2.18 8.68
CA LEU A 153 -1.91 -2.04 7.47
C LEU A 153 -0.98 -3.24 7.28
N LYS A 154 -0.33 -3.71 8.34
CA LYS A 154 0.53 -4.91 8.29
C LYS A 154 -0.26 -6.16 7.91
N ILE A 155 -1.44 -6.34 8.49
CA ILE A 155 -2.34 -7.46 8.19
C ILE A 155 -2.79 -7.39 6.73
N GLU A 156 -3.20 -6.21 6.25
CA GLU A 156 -3.64 -6.00 4.87
C GLU A 156 -2.57 -6.44 3.86
N ILE A 157 -1.33 -6.02 4.05
CA ILE A 157 -0.22 -6.44 3.18
C ILE A 157 0.00 -7.96 3.23
N SER A 158 -0.13 -8.58 4.39
CA SER A 158 -0.02 -10.04 4.50
C SER A 158 -1.18 -10.75 3.79
N ILE A 159 -2.39 -10.22 3.89
CA ILE A 159 -3.57 -10.73 3.17
C ILE A 159 -3.36 -10.62 1.66
N VAL A 160 -2.85 -9.49 1.16
CA VAL A 160 -2.55 -9.30 -0.26
C VAL A 160 -1.60 -10.38 -0.78
N TYR A 161 -0.48 -10.62 -0.10
CA TYR A 161 0.46 -11.66 -0.51
C TYR A 161 -0.13 -13.05 -0.42
N PHE A 162 -0.84 -13.36 0.67
CA PHE A 162 -1.46 -14.67 0.85
C PHE A 162 -2.48 -14.97 -0.25
N TYR A 163 -3.39 -14.04 -0.53
CA TYR A 163 -4.39 -14.23 -1.59
C TYR A 163 -3.78 -14.18 -2.99
N ALA A 164 -2.76 -13.37 -3.24
CA ALA A 164 -2.05 -13.36 -4.51
C ALA A 164 -1.42 -14.73 -4.79
N ALA A 165 -0.81 -15.36 -3.79
CA ALA A 165 -0.30 -16.72 -3.90
C ALA A 165 -1.42 -17.75 -4.11
N LEU A 166 -2.49 -17.68 -3.33
CA LEU A 166 -3.61 -18.62 -3.39
C LEU A 166 -4.30 -18.61 -4.77
N LEU A 167 -4.56 -17.42 -5.32
CA LEU A 167 -5.21 -17.25 -6.63
C LEU A 167 -4.35 -17.77 -7.78
N LYS A 168 -3.04 -17.89 -7.59
CA LYS A 168 -2.10 -18.48 -8.57
C LYS A 168 -2.07 -20.01 -8.54
N VAL A 169 -2.67 -20.66 -7.53
CA VAL A 169 -2.73 -22.12 -7.43
C VAL A 169 -3.85 -22.62 -8.36
N ASN A 170 -3.61 -22.56 -9.66
CA ASN A 170 -4.49 -23.09 -10.69
C ASN A 170 -3.68 -23.62 -11.87
N SER A 171 -4.29 -24.45 -12.71
CA SER A 171 -3.62 -25.13 -13.83
C SER A 171 -3.02 -24.16 -14.85
N GLN A 172 -3.69 -23.03 -15.14
CA GLN A 172 -3.21 -22.04 -16.11
C GLN A 172 -1.93 -21.33 -15.62
N TYR A 173 -1.91 -20.95 -14.34
CA TYR A 173 -0.74 -20.29 -13.79
C TYR A 173 0.43 -21.27 -13.60
N LEU A 174 0.15 -22.45 -13.02
CA LEU A 174 1.15 -23.49 -12.76
C LEU A 174 1.76 -24.08 -14.04
N SER A 175 1.04 -24.07 -15.16
CA SER A 175 1.62 -24.44 -16.47
C SER A 175 2.62 -23.41 -17.02
N GLY A 176 2.68 -22.22 -16.43
CA GLY A 176 3.51 -21.12 -16.90
C GLY A 176 2.91 -20.30 -18.07
N VAL A 177 1.77 -20.73 -18.63
CA VAL A 177 1.12 -20.05 -19.76
C VAL A 177 0.83 -18.58 -19.47
N MET A 178 0.41 -18.25 -18.23
CA MET A 178 0.18 -16.86 -17.86
C MET A 178 1.47 -16.01 -17.91
N LEU A 179 2.60 -16.58 -17.52
CA LEU A 179 3.90 -15.90 -17.55
C LEU A 179 4.40 -15.69 -18.98
N SER A 180 4.08 -16.59 -19.92
CA SER A 180 4.53 -16.47 -21.32
C SER A 180 3.96 -15.24 -22.05
N ASN A 181 2.97 -14.54 -21.46
CA ASN A 181 2.45 -13.28 -22.01
C ASN A 181 3.36 -12.07 -21.72
N PHE A 182 4.35 -12.21 -20.85
CA PHE A 182 5.23 -11.13 -20.42
C PHE A 182 6.66 -11.31 -20.94
N TRP A 183 7.30 -10.22 -21.29
CA TRP A 183 8.73 -10.22 -21.61
C TRP A 183 9.54 -10.31 -20.29
N PRO A 184 10.64 -11.09 -20.22
CA PRO A 184 11.26 -11.94 -21.26
C PRO A 184 10.72 -13.39 -21.29
N PHE A 185 9.70 -13.71 -20.51
CA PHE A 185 9.15 -15.07 -20.39
C PHE A 185 8.61 -15.60 -21.72
N ASN A 186 8.07 -14.72 -22.59
CA ASN A 186 7.64 -15.10 -23.93
C ASN A 186 8.80 -15.62 -24.79
N GLN A 187 10.01 -15.05 -24.64
CA GLN A 187 11.20 -15.53 -25.33
C GLN A 187 11.70 -16.85 -24.75
N LEU A 188 11.66 -16.99 -23.41
CA LEU A 188 12.02 -18.24 -22.75
C LEU A 188 11.05 -19.36 -23.11
N ALA A 189 9.77 -19.07 -23.27
CA ALA A 189 8.75 -20.05 -23.70
C ALA A 189 9.06 -20.65 -25.08
N ALA A 190 9.70 -19.90 -25.96
CA ALA A 190 10.05 -20.32 -27.32
C ALA A 190 11.27 -21.26 -27.37
N LEU A 191 11.99 -21.48 -26.27
CA LEU A 191 13.16 -22.35 -26.23
C LEU A 191 12.74 -23.83 -26.26
N PRO A 192 13.11 -24.62 -27.29
CA PRO A 192 12.71 -26.00 -27.41
C PRO A 192 13.20 -26.85 -26.23
N GLY A 193 12.29 -27.65 -25.63
CA GLY A 193 12.60 -28.61 -24.57
C GLY A 193 12.87 -28.00 -23.17
N VAL A 194 13.11 -26.71 -23.05
CA VAL A 194 13.46 -26.04 -21.78
C VAL A 194 12.42 -25.03 -21.35
N GLY A 195 11.82 -24.31 -22.31
CA GLY A 195 10.92 -23.19 -22.05
C GLY A 195 9.76 -23.51 -21.10
N PRO A 196 8.97 -24.55 -21.36
CA PRO A 196 7.84 -24.90 -20.48
C PRO A 196 8.25 -25.16 -19.03
N SER A 197 9.34 -25.90 -18.81
CA SER A 197 9.85 -26.23 -17.47
C SER A 197 10.33 -24.99 -16.71
N VAL A 198 10.99 -24.06 -17.38
CA VAL A 198 11.45 -22.79 -16.78
C VAL A 198 10.25 -21.94 -16.34
N LEU A 199 9.20 -21.85 -17.16
CA LEU A 199 7.99 -21.11 -16.83
C LEU A 199 7.23 -21.72 -15.65
N GLN A 200 7.15 -23.04 -15.59
CA GLN A 200 6.55 -23.74 -14.43
C GLN A 200 7.34 -23.49 -13.15
N ILE A 201 8.67 -23.55 -13.21
CA ILE A 201 9.52 -23.22 -12.05
C ILE A 201 9.31 -21.76 -11.63
N ALA A 202 9.26 -20.83 -12.57
CA ALA A 202 9.01 -19.40 -12.26
C ALA A 202 7.63 -19.18 -11.64
N ALA A 203 6.60 -19.90 -12.11
CA ALA A 203 5.26 -19.84 -11.56
C ALA A 203 5.24 -20.33 -10.10
N VAL A 204 5.83 -21.48 -9.81
CA VAL A 204 5.94 -22.01 -8.44
C VAL A 204 6.78 -21.09 -7.57
N ALA A 205 7.91 -20.59 -8.06
CA ALA A 205 8.77 -19.67 -7.33
C ALA A 205 8.04 -18.38 -6.93
N SER A 206 7.19 -17.84 -7.81
CA SER A 206 6.40 -16.63 -7.49
C SER A 206 5.40 -16.90 -6.36
N ILE A 207 4.70 -18.03 -6.37
CA ILE A 207 3.77 -18.44 -5.31
C ILE A 207 4.49 -18.57 -3.96
N LEU A 208 5.64 -19.29 -3.97
CA LEU A 208 6.43 -19.50 -2.75
C LEU A 208 6.99 -18.15 -2.20
N THR A 209 7.38 -17.25 -3.11
CA THR A 209 7.84 -15.90 -2.72
C THR A 209 6.73 -15.12 -2.00
N GLU A 210 5.52 -15.12 -2.54
CA GLU A 210 4.38 -14.43 -1.93
C GLU A 210 4.00 -15.03 -0.58
N LEU A 211 3.93 -16.36 -0.46
CA LEU A 211 3.69 -17.03 0.83
C LEU A 211 4.81 -16.73 1.85
N PHE A 212 6.06 -16.74 1.39
CA PHE A 212 7.18 -16.33 2.23
C PHE A 212 7.02 -14.91 2.74
N LEU A 213 6.68 -13.93 1.87
CA LEU A 213 6.52 -12.54 2.25
C LEU A 213 5.35 -12.33 3.22
N ALA A 214 4.22 -13.04 3.02
CA ALA A 214 3.07 -12.98 3.92
C ALA A 214 3.42 -13.30 5.38
N ILE A 215 4.41 -14.17 5.59
CA ILE A 215 4.79 -14.69 6.92
C ILE A 215 6.09 -14.04 7.41
N ALA A 216 7.12 -13.98 6.56
CA ALA A 216 8.49 -13.63 6.96
C ALA A 216 8.63 -12.18 7.45
N LEU A 217 7.78 -11.26 6.98
CA LEU A 217 7.73 -9.88 7.46
C LEU A 217 7.39 -9.79 8.97
N TRP A 218 6.64 -10.75 9.52
CA TRP A 218 6.29 -10.81 10.94
C TRP A 218 7.41 -11.40 11.81
N VAL A 219 8.33 -12.16 11.22
CA VAL A 219 9.41 -12.83 11.93
C VAL A 219 10.63 -11.92 12.00
N PRO A 220 11.03 -11.39 13.18
CA PRO A 220 12.12 -10.41 13.29
C PRO A 220 13.43 -10.84 12.63
N ARG A 221 13.77 -12.13 12.72
CA ARG A 221 15.01 -12.69 12.14
C ARG A 221 14.99 -12.75 10.61
N LEU A 222 13.79 -12.83 9.99
CA LEU A 222 13.61 -12.93 8.54
C LEU A 222 13.27 -11.61 7.87
N ARG A 223 12.93 -10.55 8.63
CA ARG A 223 12.48 -9.25 8.08
C ARG A 223 13.43 -8.65 7.05
N ARG A 224 14.75 -8.66 7.30
CA ARG A 224 15.73 -8.11 6.35
C ARG A 224 15.77 -8.91 5.05
N LEU A 225 15.70 -10.24 5.15
CA LEU A 225 15.60 -11.10 3.97
C LEU A 225 14.29 -10.87 3.24
N ALA A 226 13.16 -10.81 3.95
CA ALA A 226 11.85 -10.53 3.37
C ALA A 226 11.82 -9.16 2.66
N LEU A 227 12.44 -8.12 3.24
CA LEU A 227 12.59 -6.82 2.58
C LEU A 227 13.35 -6.95 1.25
N ALA A 228 14.52 -7.59 1.27
CA ALA A 228 15.34 -7.76 0.07
C ALA A 228 14.62 -8.59 -1.01
N VAL A 229 14.03 -9.73 -0.62
CA VAL A 229 13.26 -10.61 -1.52
C VAL A 229 12.04 -9.87 -2.07
N GLY A 230 11.29 -9.16 -1.22
CA GLY A 230 10.08 -8.44 -1.65
C GLY A 230 10.38 -7.28 -2.60
N ILE A 231 11.42 -6.48 -2.32
CA ILE A 231 11.86 -5.44 -3.24
C ILE A 231 12.30 -6.06 -4.57
N GLY A 232 13.15 -7.09 -4.54
CA GLY A 232 13.62 -7.78 -5.75
C GLY A 232 12.46 -8.39 -6.54
N PHE A 233 11.49 -8.99 -5.89
CA PHE A 233 10.29 -9.55 -6.52
C PHE A 233 9.45 -8.48 -7.21
N HIS A 234 9.19 -7.35 -6.56
CA HIS A 234 8.44 -6.24 -7.18
C HIS A 234 9.22 -5.55 -8.29
N MET A 235 10.54 -5.40 -8.14
CA MET A 235 11.39 -4.90 -9.24
C MET A 235 11.34 -5.82 -10.45
N LEU A 236 11.34 -7.14 -10.23
CA LEU A 236 11.16 -8.13 -11.30
C LEU A 236 9.80 -7.98 -11.98
N ILE A 237 8.71 -7.85 -11.22
CA ILE A 237 7.36 -7.62 -11.75
C ILE A 237 7.33 -6.35 -12.63
N VAL A 238 7.87 -5.24 -12.12
CA VAL A 238 7.92 -3.97 -12.87
C VAL A 238 8.74 -4.11 -14.15
N TRP A 239 9.86 -4.83 -14.08
CA TRP A 239 10.74 -5.03 -15.24
C TRP A 239 10.15 -5.96 -16.30
N THR A 240 9.42 -7.00 -15.88
CA THR A 240 8.80 -7.99 -16.78
C THR A 240 7.38 -7.62 -17.21
N GLY A 241 6.68 -6.77 -16.46
CA GLY A 241 5.27 -6.44 -16.70
C GLY A 241 5.02 -5.48 -17.85
N GLY A 242 6.07 -4.82 -18.39
CA GLY A 242 5.93 -3.87 -19.48
C GLY A 242 5.57 -4.55 -20.82
N ALA A 243 4.77 -3.85 -21.64
CA ALA A 243 4.41 -4.32 -22.99
C ALA A 243 5.61 -4.40 -23.94
N GLN A 244 6.69 -3.70 -23.63
CA GLN A 244 7.94 -3.67 -24.42
C GLN A 244 9.15 -3.85 -23.49
N PRO A 245 10.25 -4.46 -23.99
CA PRO A 245 11.48 -4.63 -23.24
C PRO A 245 12.00 -3.30 -22.68
N GLY A 246 12.20 -3.22 -21.36
CA GLY A 246 12.78 -2.06 -20.71
C GLY A 246 11.85 -0.85 -20.54
N VAL A 247 10.59 -0.94 -20.94
CA VAL A 247 9.58 0.09 -20.67
C VAL A 247 8.69 -0.38 -19.51
N PRO A 248 8.83 0.19 -18.29
CA PRO A 248 8.02 -0.20 -17.16
C PRO A 248 6.55 0.12 -17.39
N ASP A 249 5.67 -0.78 -16.99
CA ASP A 249 4.24 -0.51 -16.98
C ASP A 249 3.88 0.30 -15.72
N ILE A 250 3.23 1.45 -15.92
CA ILE A 250 2.85 2.37 -14.83
C ILE A 250 2.00 1.66 -13.75
N PRO A 251 0.94 0.88 -14.08
CA PRO A 251 0.18 0.10 -13.11
C PRO A 251 1.04 -0.79 -12.22
N PHE A 252 2.02 -1.51 -12.77
CA PHE A 252 2.93 -2.36 -11.98
C PHE A 252 3.87 -1.55 -11.08
N MET A 253 4.32 -0.37 -11.55
CA MET A 253 5.12 0.55 -10.71
C MET A 253 4.32 1.05 -9.51
N ILE A 254 3.08 1.49 -9.74
CA ILE A 254 2.18 1.97 -8.67
C ILE A 254 1.90 0.83 -7.68
N PHE A 255 1.56 -0.36 -8.19
CA PHE A 255 1.34 -1.55 -7.37
C PHE A 255 2.55 -1.88 -6.51
N ALA A 256 3.76 -1.89 -7.09
CA ALA A 256 5.00 -2.13 -6.37
C ALA A 256 5.22 -1.08 -5.25
N MET A 257 4.97 0.20 -5.52
CA MET A 257 5.09 1.24 -4.51
C MET A 257 4.13 1.04 -3.35
N VAL A 258 2.86 0.74 -3.61
CA VAL A 258 1.83 0.57 -2.58
C VAL A 258 2.04 -0.69 -1.74
N THR A 259 2.58 -1.76 -2.33
CA THR A 259 2.85 -3.01 -1.60
C THR A 259 4.17 -2.99 -0.83
N VAL A 260 5.21 -2.33 -1.36
CA VAL A 260 6.55 -2.28 -0.72
C VAL A 260 6.64 -1.18 0.33
N ALA A 261 6.01 -0.02 0.12
CA ALA A 261 6.08 1.08 1.08
C ALA A 261 5.71 0.65 2.52
N PRO A 262 4.63 -0.12 2.76
CA PRO A 262 4.26 -0.60 4.10
C PRO A 262 5.29 -1.52 4.77
N TYR A 263 6.30 -2.01 4.07
CA TYR A 263 7.37 -2.79 4.70
C TYR A 263 8.10 -2.00 5.80
N ALA A 264 8.17 -0.68 5.66
CA ALA A 264 8.73 0.19 6.69
C ALA A 264 8.05 0.02 8.06
N LEU A 265 6.77 -0.38 8.08
CA LEU A 265 6.01 -0.58 9.32
C LEU A 265 6.48 -1.80 10.13
N PHE A 266 7.17 -2.75 9.52
CA PHE A 266 7.67 -3.96 10.19
C PHE A 266 9.02 -3.75 10.88
N PHE A 267 9.68 -2.59 10.68
CA PHE A 267 10.98 -2.29 11.28
C PHE A 267 10.80 -1.40 12.50
N ASP A 268 11.57 -1.72 13.55
CA ASP A 268 11.65 -0.90 14.75
C ASP A 268 12.69 0.20 14.51
N PHE A 269 12.26 1.44 14.66
CA PHE A 269 13.16 2.59 14.62
C PHE A 269 13.69 2.86 16.02
N PRO A 270 15.02 3.00 16.22
CA PRO A 270 15.56 3.29 17.54
C PRO A 270 14.98 4.61 18.05
N MET A 271 14.26 4.54 19.18
CA MET A 271 13.76 5.75 19.83
C MET A 271 14.98 6.54 20.32
N ARG A 272 15.12 7.77 19.84
CA ARG A 272 16.03 8.70 20.51
C ARG A 272 15.42 8.98 21.89
N HIS A 273 15.96 8.38 22.93
CA HIS A 273 15.70 8.85 24.28
C HIS A 273 16.10 10.33 24.28
N SER A 274 15.13 11.22 24.36
CA SER A 274 15.36 12.59 24.77
C SER A 274 15.98 12.49 26.18
N ALA A 275 17.30 12.66 26.25
CA ALA A 275 18.02 12.80 27.50
C ALA A 275 17.42 14.03 28.20
N GLY A 276 16.57 13.81 29.21
CA GLY A 276 16.06 14.94 29.97
C GLY A 276 14.68 14.76 30.62
N LEU A 277 14.34 13.57 31.09
CA LEU A 277 13.35 13.45 32.18
C LEU A 277 13.89 12.39 33.15
N LYS A 278 14.85 12.81 33.98
CA LYS A 278 15.10 12.14 35.27
C LYS A 278 13.79 12.31 36.04
N TYR A 279 13.02 11.25 36.07
CA TYR A 279 11.97 11.11 37.07
C TYR A 279 12.68 11.11 38.42
N SER A 280 12.61 12.21 39.14
CA SER A 280 13.14 12.33 40.51
C SER A 280 12.30 11.43 41.40
N ASP A 281 12.85 10.28 41.77
CA ASP A 281 12.36 9.39 42.84
C ASP A 281 12.44 10.03 44.23
N ALA A 282 12.35 11.35 44.33
CA ALA A 282 12.55 12.08 45.59
C ALA A 282 11.28 12.28 46.44
N ASP A 283 10.10 11.79 46.03
CA ASP A 283 8.87 12.06 46.76
C ASP A 283 8.24 10.85 47.50
N GLN A 284 8.98 9.75 47.68
CA GLN A 284 8.46 8.62 48.49
C GLN A 284 9.12 8.44 49.88
N HIS A 285 9.90 9.39 50.39
CA HIS A 285 10.49 9.25 51.72
C HIS A 285 10.22 10.45 52.66
N GLY A 286 8.98 10.91 52.71
CA GLY A 286 8.62 12.08 53.54
C GLY A 286 7.28 11.98 54.30
N ARG A 287 6.85 10.79 54.71
CA ARG A 287 5.75 10.67 55.71
C ARG A 287 5.89 9.42 56.55
N THR A 288 6.84 9.43 57.48
CA THR A 288 6.76 8.70 58.76
C THR A 288 7.70 9.37 59.74
N ARG A 289 7.14 10.25 60.57
CA ARG A 289 7.56 10.57 61.95
C ARG A 289 6.90 11.87 62.41
N THR A 290 5.90 11.76 63.09
CA THR A 290 5.50 12.16 64.47
C THR A 290 4.02 12.05 64.62
#